data_22e3b248ecae07db0170a9fe2c3185ce
#
_entry.id   22e3b248ecae07db0170a9fe2c3185ce
#
_cell.length_a   1.000
_cell.length_b   1.000
_cell.length_c   1.000
_cell.angle_alpha   90.00
_cell.angle_beta   90.00
_cell.angle_gamma   90.00
#
_symmetry.space_group_name_H-M   'P 1'
#
loop_
_entity.id
_entity.type
_entity.pdbx_description
1 polymer ?
#
loop_
_entity_poly.entity_id
_entity_poly.type
_entity_poly.pdbx_seq_one_letter_code
_entity_poly.pdbx_strand_id
1 'polypeptide(L)'
;MSADEIMRIFYHNKYSLFAQDYQLSVCKIFYIDKSGFTRKKDAIRKRIIKGGEDGFSYKDIILLTHPTQVKGLAILTWTYEDIKRDQSVWLWIPSLKKVRKISASEDDDAFMGSDFTVEEVSTRRFEDETYKLIGEKEFKGYKFEHTGELKFKGKSCFVIECIPKKPHWYYSKRVVWIDKETGGNIFDEYYDKKGKIFKTRFIEWAWYEPETKRYPQQLALECKDLRTGHRSTILNIEAKYDQGISEYDFTVKSLMRSRW
;
A
#
# COMPACT_ATOMS: atom_id res chain seq x y z
N MET A 1 -16.28 14.06 -13.12
CA MET A 1 -15.39 14.06 -11.93
C MET A 1 -14.03 14.61 -12.34
N SER A 2 -13.45 15.50 -11.55
CA SER A 2 -12.08 15.98 -11.74
C SER A 2 -11.06 14.90 -11.34
N ALA A 3 -9.80 15.03 -11.74
CA ALA A 3 -8.73 14.13 -11.35
C ALA A 3 -8.57 14.08 -9.83
N ASP A 4 -8.68 15.23 -9.17
CA ASP A 4 -8.56 15.33 -7.71
C ASP A 4 -9.69 14.60 -6.98
N GLU A 5 -10.95 14.73 -7.45
CA GLU A 5 -12.08 13.99 -6.85
C GLU A 5 -11.89 12.49 -6.97
N ILE A 6 -11.47 11.99 -8.15
CA ILE A 6 -11.22 10.57 -8.38
C ILE A 6 -10.10 10.07 -7.47
N MET A 7 -9.00 10.82 -7.36
CA MET A 7 -7.87 10.43 -6.53
C MET A 7 -8.19 10.50 -5.03
N ARG A 8 -9.05 11.43 -4.56
CA ARG A 8 -9.51 11.44 -3.16
C ARG A 8 -10.31 10.18 -2.82
N ILE A 9 -11.20 9.73 -3.71
CA ILE A 9 -11.94 8.46 -3.56
C ILE A 9 -10.94 7.30 -3.47
N PHE A 10 -9.97 7.27 -4.38
CA PHE A 10 -8.93 6.24 -4.37
C PHE A 10 -8.15 6.22 -3.04
N TYR A 11 -7.67 7.36 -2.54
CA TYR A 11 -6.93 7.43 -1.27
C TYR A 11 -7.80 7.03 -0.08
N HIS A 12 -9.07 7.45 -0.07
CA HIS A 12 -10.05 7.04 0.94
C HIS A 12 -10.17 5.50 0.98
N ASN A 13 -10.32 4.87 -0.17
CA ASN A 13 -10.43 3.40 -0.29
C ASN A 13 -9.12 2.69 0.07
N LYS A 14 -7.99 3.18 -0.47
CA LYS A 14 -6.66 2.60 -0.22
C LYS A 14 -6.33 2.51 1.27
N TYR A 15 -6.69 3.53 2.03
CA TYR A 15 -6.39 3.60 3.45
C TYR A 15 -7.54 3.15 4.35
N SER A 16 -8.63 2.61 3.76
CA SER A 16 -9.81 2.12 4.49
C SER A 16 -10.43 3.18 5.40
N LEU A 17 -10.42 4.46 4.97
CA LEU A 17 -10.94 5.57 5.76
C LEU A 17 -12.46 5.55 5.93
N PHE A 18 -13.15 4.61 5.29
CA PHE A 18 -14.58 4.35 5.42
C PHE A 18 -14.93 3.48 6.65
N ALA A 19 -13.93 2.87 7.31
CA ALA A 19 -14.09 1.99 8.48
C ALA A 19 -13.62 2.69 9.77
N GLN A 20 -13.98 2.17 10.93
CA GLN A 20 -13.41 2.57 12.22
C GLN A 20 -12.06 1.91 12.45
N ASP A 21 -11.95 0.65 12.08
CA ASP A 21 -10.71 -0.10 12.09
C ASP A 21 -10.65 -1.13 10.95
N TYR A 22 -9.44 -1.62 10.70
CA TYR A 22 -9.14 -2.59 9.68
C TYR A 22 -8.05 -3.55 10.14
N GLN A 23 -8.23 -4.84 9.91
CA GLN A 23 -7.24 -5.86 10.21
C GLN A 23 -7.05 -6.81 9.03
N LEU A 24 -5.79 -7.07 8.66
CA LEU A 24 -5.38 -8.21 7.85
C LEU A 24 -4.76 -9.25 8.79
N SER A 25 -5.48 -10.32 9.06
CA SER A 25 -5.02 -11.41 9.94
C SER A 25 -4.05 -12.33 9.24
N VAL A 26 -4.17 -12.47 7.90
CA VAL A 26 -3.29 -13.29 7.07
C VAL A 26 -2.88 -12.51 5.82
N CYS A 27 -1.62 -12.13 5.79
CA CYS A 27 -0.99 -11.47 4.64
C CYS A 27 0.28 -12.25 4.26
N LYS A 28 0.40 -12.65 3.01
CA LYS A 28 1.57 -13.38 2.47
C LYS A 28 2.32 -12.49 1.49
N ILE A 29 3.63 -12.41 1.66
CA ILE A 29 4.53 -11.62 0.81
C ILE A 29 5.50 -12.56 0.14
N PHE A 30 5.53 -12.56 -1.20
CA PHE A 30 6.43 -13.35 -2.01
C PHE A 30 7.43 -12.42 -2.69
N TYR A 31 8.69 -12.83 -2.70
CA TYR A 31 9.81 -12.14 -3.33
C TYR A 31 10.37 -13.08 -4.39
N ILE A 32 10.22 -12.72 -5.65
CA ILE A 32 10.58 -13.55 -6.79
C ILE A 32 11.71 -12.86 -7.56
N ASP A 33 12.87 -13.48 -7.67
CA ASP A 33 13.96 -12.95 -8.47
C ASP A 33 13.82 -13.31 -9.97
N LYS A 34 14.72 -12.80 -10.80
CA LYS A 34 14.71 -13.03 -12.24
C LYS A 34 14.86 -14.50 -12.65
N SER A 35 15.36 -15.36 -11.77
CA SER A 35 15.48 -16.80 -11.99
C SER A 35 14.23 -17.58 -11.60
N GLY A 36 13.26 -16.91 -10.93
CA GLY A 36 12.06 -17.53 -10.37
C GLY A 36 12.25 -18.06 -8.96
N PHE A 37 13.44 -17.91 -8.36
CA PHE A 37 13.64 -18.27 -6.95
C PHE A 37 12.75 -17.40 -6.05
N THR A 38 11.99 -18.05 -5.17
CA THR A 38 10.97 -17.41 -4.35
C THR A 38 11.30 -17.48 -2.87
N ARG A 39 11.29 -16.34 -2.20
CA ARG A 39 11.29 -16.23 -0.73
C ARG A 39 9.92 -15.76 -0.28
N LYS A 40 9.52 -16.13 0.94
CA LYS A 40 8.20 -15.81 1.49
C LYS A 40 8.32 -15.22 2.89
N LYS A 41 7.46 -14.23 3.18
CA LYS A 41 7.19 -13.75 4.53
C LYS A 41 5.68 -13.75 4.77
N ASP A 42 5.28 -13.94 6.03
CA ASP A 42 3.91 -13.75 6.46
C ASP A 42 3.85 -12.53 7.40
N ALA A 43 2.75 -11.79 7.30
CA ALA A 43 2.53 -10.60 8.09
C ALA A 43 1.07 -10.51 8.58
N ILE A 44 0.87 -9.71 9.60
CA ILE A 44 -0.44 -9.15 9.97
C ILE A 44 -0.37 -7.64 9.86
N ARG A 45 -1.50 -7.01 9.60
CA ARG A 45 -1.65 -5.56 9.58
C ARG A 45 -2.90 -5.17 10.35
N LYS A 46 -2.78 -4.14 11.17
CA LYS A 46 -3.91 -3.50 11.85
C LYS A 46 -3.86 -2.01 11.59
N ARG A 47 -5.04 -1.39 11.48
CA ARG A 47 -5.20 0.06 11.36
C ARG A 47 -6.39 0.49 12.20
N ILE A 48 -6.24 1.63 12.88
CA ILE A 48 -7.33 2.36 13.51
C ILE A 48 -7.49 3.72 12.85
N ILE A 49 -8.70 4.06 12.47
CA ILE A 49 -9.04 5.34 11.83
C ILE A 49 -9.43 6.32 12.94
N LYS A 50 -8.80 7.47 12.96
CA LYS A 50 -9.04 8.50 13.99
C LYS A 50 -9.88 9.67 13.48
N GLY A 51 -9.92 9.89 12.14
CA GLY A 51 -10.75 10.92 11.52
C GLY A 51 -10.53 12.35 12.07
N GLY A 52 -9.30 12.68 12.47
CA GLY A 52 -8.94 13.96 13.08
C GLY A 52 -8.89 13.93 14.61
N GLU A 53 -9.40 12.90 15.28
CA GLU A 53 -9.35 12.78 16.73
C GLU A 53 -7.90 12.81 17.23
N ASP A 54 -7.63 13.63 18.26
CA ASP A 54 -6.29 13.91 18.80
C ASP A 54 -5.27 14.36 17.73
N GLY A 55 -5.74 14.89 16.59
CA GLY A 55 -4.92 15.33 15.48
C GLY A 55 -4.37 14.21 14.60
N PHE A 56 -4.93 12.99 14.67
CA PHE A 56 -4.54 11.86 13.84
C PHE A 56 -5.62 11.53 12.79
N SER A 57 -5.19 11.25 11.55
CA SER A 57 -6.07 10.65 10.55
C SER A 57 -6.24 9.15 10.79
N TYR A 58 -5.12 8.44 10.97
CA TYR A 58 -5.10 7.01 11.32
C TYR A 58 -3.76 6.60 11.94
N LYS A 59 -3.75 5.44 12.61
CA LYS A 59 -2.54 4.75 13.06
C LYS A 59 -2.51 3.35 12.45
N ASP A 60 -1.34 2.88 12.04
CA ASP A 60 -1.15 1.63 11.29
C ASP A 60 0.01 0.83 11.87
N ILE A 61 -0.14 -0.48 11.99
CA ILE A 61 0.94 -1.37 12.39
C ILE A 61 0.99 -2.60 11.49
N ILE A 62 2.21 -2.95 11.03
CA ILE A 62 2.50 -4.15 10.26
C ILE A 62 3.52 -4.96 11.02
N LEU A 63 3.25 -6.25 11.23
CA LEU A 63 4.09 -7.17 11.99
C LEU A 63 4.41 -8.39 11.13
N LEU A 64 5.69 -8.74 10.99
CA LEU A 64 6.12 -9.99 10.37
C LEU A 64 5.96 -11.16 11.35
N THR A 65 5.28 -12.22 10.89
CA THR A 65 5.03 -13.43 11.69
C THR A 65 5.86 -14.62 11.24
N HIS A 66 6.37 -14.62 10.01
CA HIS A 66 7.20 -15.66 9.42
C HIS A 66 8.17 -15.04 8.38
N PRO A 67 9.38 -15.61 8.16
CA PRO A 67 10.03 -16.74 8.87
C PRO A 67 10.58 -16.33 10.24
N THR A 68 11.06 -17.32 10.99
CA THR A 68 11.56 -17.15 12.37
C THR A 68 12.62 -16.06 12.50
N GLN A 69 13.50 -15.89 11.49
CA GLN A 69 14.59 -14.91 11.48
C GLN A 69 14.11 -13.44 11.52
N VAL A 70 12.92 -13.18 11.02
CA VAL A 70 12.33 -11.83 10.99
C VAL A 70 11.04 -11.71 11.79
N LYS A 71 10.64 -12.80 12.45
CA LYS A 71 9.44 -12.83 13.29
C LYS A 71 9.51 -11.76 14.38
N GLY A 72 8.44 -10.97 14.46
CA GLY A 72 8.32 -9.87 15.42
C GLY A 72 8.88 -8.53 14.93
N LEU A 73 9.52 -8.47 13.74
CA LEU A 73 9.83 -7.18 13.12
C LEU A 73 8.53 -6.45 12.82
N ALA A 74 8.42 -5.20 13.28
CA ALA A 74 7.18 -4.44 13.14
C ALA A 74 7.44 -2.99 12.72
N ILE A 75 6.51 -2.44 11.93
CA ILE A 75 6.47 -1.03 11.54
C ILE A 75 5.19 -0.43 12.11
N LEU A 76 5.33 0.65 12.87
CA LEU A 76 4.24 1.50 13.36
C LEU A 76 4.28 2.82 12.63
N THR A 77 3.14 3.25 12.08
CA THR A 77 2.98 4.54 11.40
C THR A 77 1.86 5.33 12.07
N TRP A 78 2.13 6.59 12.39
CA TRP A 78 1.11 7.57 12.78
C TRP A 78 0.97 8.61 11.70
N THR A 79 -0.24 8.74 11.15
CA THR A 79 -0.57 9.73 10.13
C THR A 79 -1.41 10.82 10.78
N TYR A 80 -0.96 12.07 10.61
CA TYR A 80 -1.59 13.23 11.20
C TYR A 80 -2.58 13.88 10.24
N GLU A 81 -3.60 14.53 10.79
CA GLU A 81 -4.58 15.31 10.02
C GLU A 81 -3.94 16.55 9.41
N ASP A 82 -3.01 17.19 10.14
CA ASP A 82 -2.22 18.30 9.60
C ASP A 82 -1.26 17.78 8.53
N ILE A 83 -1.54 18.16 7.27
CA ILE A 83 -0.74 17.76 6.09
C ILE A 83 0.70 18.32 6.11
N LYS A 84 0.95 19.40 6.88
CA LYS A 84 2.29 19.97 7.04
C LYS A 84 3.15 19.17 8.02
N ARG A 85 2.52 18.31 8.81
CA ARG A 85 3.22 17.45 9.75
C ARG A 85 3.60 16.13 9.09
N ASP A 86 4.89 15.83 9.05
CA ASP A 86 5.40 14.55 8.56
C ASP A 86 4.84 13.39 9.39
N GLN A 87 4.61 12.26 8.71
CA GLN A 87 4.23 11.03 9.40
C GLN A 87 5.34 10.58 10.34
N SER A 88 4.94 9.97 11.45
CA SER A 88 5.89 9.34 12.35
C SER A 88 5.91 7.84 12.09
N VAL A 89 7.09 7.31 11.76
CA VAL A 89 7.28 5.88 11.46
C VAL A 89 8.34 5.31 12.39
N TRP A 90 8.04 4.18 13.02
CA TRP A 90 8.98 3.44 13.88
C TRP A 90 9.11 2.01 13.41
N LEU A 91 10.35 1.54 13.36
CA LEU A 91 10.71 0.16 13.09
C LEU A 91 11.19 -0.50 14.38
N TRP A 92 10.53 -1.58 14.80
CA TRP A 92 11.00 -2.46 15.85
C TRP A 92 11.82 -3.59 15.25
N ILE A 93 13.04 -3.77 15.73
CA ILE A 93 13.99 -4.82 15.31
C ILE A 93 14.23 -5.75 16.47
N PRO A 94 13.55 -6.93 16.54
CA PRO A 94 13.62 -7.84 17.69
C PRO A 94 15.02 -8.32 18.01
N SER A 95 15.82 -8.65 16.98
CA SER A 95 17.21 -9.12 17.15
C SER A 95 18.12 -8.12 17.84
N LEU A 96 17.84 -6.82 17.67
CA LEU A 96 18.58 -5.73 18.31
C LEU A 96 17.89 -5.22 19.57
N LYS A 97 16.66 -5.66 19.88
CA LYS A 97 15.80 -5.13 20.94
C LYS A 97 15.69 -3.59 20.90
N LYS A 98 15.61 -3.01 19.70
CA LYS A 98 15.62 -1.57 19.50
C LYS A 98 14.43 -1.11 18.65
N VAL A 99 13.89 0.04 19.02
CA VAL A 99 13.00 0.83 18.16
C VAL A 99 13.84 1.89 17.45
N ARG A 100 13.75 1.94 16.12
CA ARG A 100 14.35 2.99 15.28
C ARG A 100 13.24 3.86 14.71
N LYS A 101 13.33 5.17 14.82
CA LYS A 101 12.47 6.09 14.08
C LYS A 101 13.01 6.19 12.65
N ILE A 102 12.13 6.00 11.66
CA ILE A 102 12.44 6.17 10.24
C ILE A 102 12.22 7.64 9.88
N SER A 103 13.13 8.23 9.12
CA SER A 103 13.00 9.59 8.61
C SER A 103 12.18 9.62 7.31
N ALA A 104 11.57 10.76 6.98
CA ALA A 104 10.88 10.97 5.72
C ALA A 104 11.79 10.85 4.47
N SER A 105 13.12 10.90 4.65
CA SER A 105 14.07 10.65 3.57
C SER A 105 14.21 9.17 3.18
N GLU A 106 13.64 8.25 3.96
CA GLU A 106 13.67 6.80 3.72
C GLU A 106 12.33 6.28 3.13
N ASP A 107 11.42 7.17 2.71
CA ASP A 107 10.11 6.78 2.19
C ASP A 107 10.21 5.98 0.86
N ASP A 108 11.23 6.22 0.05
CA ASP A 108 11.50 5.50 -1.20
C ASP A 108 12.34 4.23 -1.02
N ASP A 109 12.73 3.89 0.20
CA ASP A 109 13.40 2.64 0.52
C ASP A 109 12.47 1.43 0.29
N ALA A 110 13.09 0.28 0.00
CA ALA A 110 12.38 -0.97 -0.21
C ALA A 110 11.63 -1.42 1.05
N PHE A 111 10.31 -1.52 0.95
CA PHE A 111 9.46 -2.00 2.05
C PHE A 111 9.79 -3.46 2.39
N MET A 112 10.41 -3.68 3.55
CA MET A 112 10.80 -5.02 4.03
C MET A 112 11.62 -5.83 3.00
N GLY A 113 12.37 -5.16 2.11
CA GLY A 113 13.18 -5.77 1.05
C GLY A 113 12.37 -6.26 -0.16
N SER A 114 11.16 -5.76 -0.34
CA SER A 114 10.33 -6.01 -1.53
C SER A 114 10.58 -4.97 -2.63
N ASP A 115 9.92 -5.14 -3.79
CA ASP A 115 9.91 -4.16 -4.86
C ASP A 115 8.93 -2.99 -4.59
N PHE A 116 8.15 -3.09 -3.53
CA PHE A 116 7.35 -1.96 -3.02
C PHE A 116 8.22 -1.01 -2.21
N THR A 117 7.95 0.28 -2.27
CA THR A 117 8.55 1.26 -1.36
C THR A 117 7.70 1.45 -0.10
N VAL A 118 8.31 2.03 0.94
CA VAL A 118 7.59 2.36 2.19
C VAL A 118 6.42 3.28 1.89
N GLU A 119 6.60 4.30 1.03
CA GLU A 119 5.54 5.23 0.67
C GLU A 119 4.39 4.57 -0.10
N GLU A 120 4.67 3.59 -0.94
CA GLU A 120 3.63 2.87 -1.67
C GLU A 120 2.71 2.06 -0.78
N VAL A 121 3.25 1.52 0.30
CA VAL A 121 2.51 0.66 1.24
C VAL A 121 1.88 1.45 2.39
N SER A 122 2.57 2.47 2.92
CA SER A 122 2.23 3.05 4.21
C SER A 122 2.04 4.56 4.23
N THR A 123 2.83 5.34 3.48
CA THR A 123 3.02 6.76 3.80
C THR A 123 2.58 7.75 2.73
N ARG A 124 2.34 7.32 1.47
CA ARG A 124 1.92 8.24 0.40
C ARG A 124 0.61 8.93 0.72
N ARG A 125 0.60 10.24 0.63
CA ARG A 125 -0.59 11.10 0.82
C ARG A 125 -1.12 11.62 -0.50
N PHE A 126 -2.39 12.04 -0.52
CA PHE A 126 -2.98 12.73 -1.66
C PHE A 126 -2.18 13.99 -2.02
N GLU A 127 -1.71 14.74 -1.04
CA GLU A 127 -1.01 16.01 -1.21
C GLU A 127 0.40 15.89 -1.81
N ASP A 128 0.98 14.68 -1.87
CA ASP A 128 2.35 14.42 -2.35
C ASP A 128 2.51 14.61 -3.86
N GLU A 129 1.39 14.58 -4.59
CA GLU A 129 1.37 14.64 -6.06
C GLU A 129 0.39 15.70 -6.58
N THR A 130 0.51 16.02 -7.86
CA THR A 130 -0.52 16.71 -8.66
C THR A 130 -1.12 15.71 -9.64
N TYR A 131 -2.38 15.92 -10.00
CA TYR A 131 -3.17 14.96 -10.77
C TYR A 131 -3.74 15.56 -12.03
N LYS A 132 -3.69 14.80 -13.14
CA LYS A 132 -4.30 15.18 -14.41
C LYS A 132 -5.05 13.99 -14.99
N LEU A 133 -6.34 14.14 -15.26
CA LEU A 133 -7.13 13.15 -15.97
C LEU A 133 -6.67 13.10 -17.44
N ILE A 134 -6.10 11.97 -17.86
CA ILE A 134 -5.71 11.73 -19.27
C ILE A 134 -6.93 11.31 -20.08
N GLY A 135 -7.88 10.61 -19.48
CA GLY A 135 -9.11 10.17 -20.11
C GLY A 135 -9.74 8.97 -19.43
N GLU A 136 -10.76 8.45 -20.08
CA GLU A 136 -11.45 7.22 -19.68
C GLU A 136 -11.15 6.15 -20.72
N LYS A 137 -10.75 4.96 -20.26
CA LYS A 137 -10.34 3.86 -21.14
C LYS A 137 -10.75 2.52 -20.57
N GLU A 138 -10.96 1.57 -21.48
CA GLU A 138 -11.10 0.17 -21.13
C GLU A 138 -9.72 -0.43 -20.82
N PHE A 139 -9.59 -1.11 -19.69
CA PHE A 139 -8.35 -1.77 -19.29
C PHE A 139 -8.16 -3.07 -20.10
N LYS A 140 -6.98 -3.24 -20.69
CA LYS A 140 -6.68 -4.41 -21.53
C LYS A 140 -6.52 -5.71 -20.76
N GLY A 141 -6.51 -5.63 -19.43
CA GLY A 141 -6.25 -6.74 -18.52
C GLY A 141 -4.77 -6.84 -18.15
N TYR A 142 -4.53 -7.51 -17.04
CA TYR A 142 -3.20 -7.83 -16.53
C TYR A 142 -3.07 -9.32 -16.30
N LYS A 143 -2.04 -9.96 -16.87
CA LYS A 143 -1.72 -11.34 -16.55
C LYS A 143 -1.06 -11.37 -15.17
N PHE A 144 -1.84 -11.70 -14.15
CA PHE A 144 -1.37 -11.82 -12.79
C PHE A 144 -0.44 -13.03 -12.69
N GLU A 145 0.85 -12.80 -12.56
CA GLU A 145 1.82 -13.88 -12.72
C GLU A 145 1.79 -14.90 -11.58
N HIS A 146 1.29 -14.50 -10.40
CA HIS A 146 1.16 -15.43 -9.28
C HIS A 146 0.18 -16.59 -9.58
N THR A 147 -0.92 -16.34 -10.32
CA THR A 147 -1.91 -17.35 -10.69
C THR A 147 -1.89 -17.69 -12.17
N GLY A 148 -1.27 -16.86 -13.01
CA GLY A 148 -1.31 -16.97 -14.47
C GLY A 148 -2.61 -16.47 -15.12
N GLU A 149 -3.57 -15.99 -14.32
CA GLU A 149 -4.89 -15.54 -14.80
C GLU A 149 -4.82 -14.13 -15.40
N LEU A 150 -5.64 -13.91 -16.42
CA LEU A 150 -5.88 -12.56 -16.96
C LEU A 150 -6.94 -11.86 -16.13
N LYS A 151 -6.54 -10.84 -15.37
CA LYS A 151 -7.40 -10.07 -14.46
C LYS A 151 -7.88 -8.77 -15.12
N PHE A 152 -9.09 -8.38 -14.81
CA PHE A 152 -9.71 -7.06 -15.09
C PHE A 152 -9.78 -6.64 -16.56
N LYS A 153 -9.69 -7.57 -17.52
CA LYS A 153 -9.91 -7.25 -18.93
C LYS A 153 -11.32 -6.69 -19.13
N GLY A 154 -11.43 -5.56 -19.84
CA GLY A 154 -12.69 -4.90 -20.13
C GLY A 154 -13.19 -3.93 -19.06
N LYS A 155 -12.49 -3.79 -17.92
CA LYS A 155 -12.85 -2.81 -16.88
C LYS A 155 -12.76 -1.38 -17.41
N SER A 156 -13.83 -0.59 -17.19
CA SER A 156 -13.84 0.84 -17.48
C SER A 156 -13.08 1.62 -16.41
N CYS A 157 -12.03 2.34 -16.80
CA CYS A 157 -11.15 3.04 -15.88
C CYS A 157 -11.02 4.53 -16.21
N PHE A 158 -10.80 5.33 -15.17
CA PHE A 158 -10.15 6.62 -15.30
C PHE A 158 -8.64 6.40 -15.39
N VAL A 159 -7.98 7.14 -16.30
CA VAL A 159 -6.51 7.10 -16.43
C VAL A 159 -5.98 8.45 -15.99
N ILE A 160 -5.16 8.45 -14.92
CA ILE A 160 -4.68 9.66 -14.27
C ILE A 160 -3.15 9.69 -14.29
N GLU A 161 -2.60 10.81 -14.79
CA GLU A 161 -1.19 11.13 -14.64
C GLU A 161 -0.96 11.80 -13.28
N CYS A 162 0.00 11.29 -12.53
CA CYS A 162 0.38 11.79 -11.22
C CYS A 162 1.84 12.27 -11.27
N ILE A 163 2.09 13.51 -10.86
CA ILE A 163 3.43 14.14 -10.84
C ILE A 163 3.81 14.39 -9.38
N PRO A 164 4.94 13.85 -8.88
CA PRO A 164 5.38 14.07 -7.51
C PRO A 164 5.78 15.55 -7.30
N LYS A 165 5.39 16.11 -6.14
CA LYS A 165 5.80 17.47 -5.73
C LYS A 165 7.19 17.48 -5.09
N LYS A 166 7.63 16.35 -4.52
CA LYS A 166 8.94 16.22 -3.87
C LYS A 166 10.05 16.31 -4.92
N PRO A 167 11.00 17.25 -4.82
CA PRO A 167 12.13 17.34 -5.75
C PRO A 167 12.96 16.05 -5.75
N HIS A 168 13.47 15.67 -6.93
CA HIS A 168 14.35 14.51 -7.10
C HIS A 168 13.77 13.18 -6.61
N TRP A 169 12.43 13.04 -6.68
CA TRP A 169 11.78 11.81 -6.31
C TRP A 169 12.22 10.64 -7.20
N TYR A 170 12.04 9.38 -6.76
CA TYR A 170 12.53 8.19 -7.46
C TYR A 170 11.81 7.90 -8.80
N TYR A 171 10.66 8.52 -9.05
CA TYR A 171 10.01 8.54 -10.36
C TYR A 171 9.77 9.99 -10.84
N SER A 172 9.67 10.18 -12.16
CA SER A 172 9.32 11.48 -12.73
C SER A 172 7.80 11.69 -12.79
N LYS A 173 7.08 10.61 -13.06
CA LYS A 173 5.62 10.52 -13.06
C LYS A 173 5.17 9.08 -12.89
N ARG A 174 3.92 8.90 -12.56
CA ARG A 174 3.21 7.63 -12.68
C ARG A 174 1.88 7.82 -13.41
N VAL A 175 1.43 6.76 -14.10
CA VAL A 175 0.11 6.70 -14.71
C VAL A 175 -0.70 5.64 -13.97
N VAL A 176 -1.86 6.04 -13.48
CA VAL A 176 -2.70 5.23 -12.60
C VAL A 176 -4.03 4.93 -13.30
N TRP A 177 -4.41 3.67 -13.31
CA TRP A 177 -5.69 3.20 -13.84
C TRP A 177 -6.64 2.93 -12.66
N ILE A 178 -7.66 3.78 -12.51
CA ILE A 178 -8.66 3.70 -11.44
C ILE A 178 -9.92 3.02 -11.99
N ASP A 179 -10.27 1.85 -11.43
CA ASP A 179 -11.52 1.16 -11.74
C ASP A 179 -12.71 2.01 -11.29
N LYS A 180 -13.64 2.29 -12.19
CA LYS A 180 -14.81 3.11 -11.90
C LYS A 180 -15.79 2.48 -10.94
N GLU A 181 -15.77 1.16 -10.81
CA GLU A 181 -16.69 0.41 -9.93
C GLU A 181 -16.24 0.47 -8.47
N THR A 182 -14.98 0.18 -8.20
CA THR A 182 -14.43 0.12 -6.83
C THR A 182 -13.77 1.42 -6.38
N GLY A 183 -13.44 2.32 -7.32
CA GLY A 183 -12.63 3.49 -7.04
C GLY A 183 -11.18 3.17 -6.67
N GLY A 184 -10.75 1.92 -6.82
CA GLY A 184 -9.39 1.47 -6.54
C GLY A 184 -8.48 1.54 -7.77
N ASN A 185 -7.19 1.75 -7.55
CA ASN A 185 -6.21 1.65 -8.62
C ASN A 185 -5.92 0.19 -8.95
N ILE A 186 -6.19 -0.23 -10.18
CA ILE A 186 -5.95 -1.61 -10.61
C ILE A 186 -4.58 -1.80 -11.26
N PHE A 187 -4.01 -0.71 -11.80
CA PHE A 187 -2.70 -0.75 -12.43
C PHE A 187 -2.00 0.60 -12.36
N ASP A 188 -0.69 0.58 -12.06
CA ASP A 188 0.16 1.76 -12.04
C ASP A 188 1.42 1.52 -12.88
N GLU A 189 1.83 2.52 -13.65
CA GLU A 189 3.09 2.57 -14.41
C GLU A 189 3.96 3.70 -13.86
N TYR A 190 5.21 3.40 -13.52
CA TYR A 190 6.18 4.36 -12.98
C TYR A 190 7.23 4.67 -14.02
N TYR A 191 7.49 5.95 -14.25
CA TYR A 191 8.39 6.46 -15.28
C TYR A 191 9.63 7.08 -14.66
N ASP A 192 10.80 6.78 -15.22
CA ASP A 192 12.05 7.44 -14.87
C ASP A 192 12.14 8.86 -15.46
N LYS A 193 13.23 9.58 -15.17
CA LYS A 193 13.47 10.93 -15.68
C LYS A 193 13.62 11.00 -17.22
N LYS A 194 13.87 9.87 -17.87
CA LYS A 194 13.95 9.76 -19.34
C LYS A 194 12.61 9.39 -19.98
N GLY A 195 11.56 9.26 -19.19
CA GLY A 195 10.23 8.87 -19.66
C GLY A 195 10.08 7.37 -19.96
N LYS A 196 11.00 6.52 -19.50
CA LYS A 196 10.92 5.07 -19.67
C LYS A 196 10.22 4.45 -18.47
N ILE A 197 9.28 3.52 -18.72
CA ILE A 197 8.66 2.72 -17.65
C ILE A 197 9.73 1.81 -17.04
N PHE A 198 9.90 1.91 -15.74
CA PHE A 198 10.87 1.07 -15.02
C PHE A 198 10.23 0.14 -13.99
N LYS A 199 8.97 0.43 -13.58
CA LYS A 199 8.26 -0.31 -12.57
C LYS A 199 6.77 -0.31 -12.91
N THR A 200 6.10 -1.44 -12.68
CA THR A 200 4.65 -1.57 -12.77
C THR A 200 4.09 -2.16 -11.49
N ARG A 201 2.86 -1.82 -11.19
CA ARG A 201 2.15 -2.35 -10.03
C ARG A 201 0.73 -2.70 -10.43
N PHE A 202 0.33 -3.92 -10.16
CA PHE A 202 -1.03 -4.43 -10.30
C PHE A 202 -1.66 -4.57 -8.92
N ILE A 203 -2.94 -4.24 -8.77
CA ILE A 203 -3.69 -4.41 -7.56
C ILE A 203 -5.05 -5.02 -7.89
N GLU A 204 -5.36 -6.15 -7.28
CA GLU A 204 -6.66 -6.78 -7.34
C GLU A 204 -7.56 -6.21 -6.25
N TRP A 205 -8.64 -5.55 -6.67
CA TRP A 205 -9.67 -5.02 -5.78
C TRP A 205 -10.93 -5.85 -5.85
N ALA A 206 -11.61 -6.00 -4.71
CA ALA A 206 -12.96 -6.57 -4.61
C ALA A 206 -13.72 -5.88 -3.47
N TRP A 207 -15.01 -6.09 -3.46
CA TRP A 207 -15.85 -5.72 -2.33
C TRP A 207 -15.74 -6.79 -1.24
N TYR A 208 -15.52 -6.38 0.02
CA TYR A 208 -15.56 -7.29 1.18
C TYR A 208 -16.98 -7.85 1.37
N GLU A 209 -17.99 -6.98 1.19
CA GLU A 209 -19.39 -7.33 1.12
C GLU A 209 -19.90 -7.10 -0.31
N PRO A 210 -19.86 -8.10 -1.21
CA PRO A 210 -20.18 -7.90 -2.63
C PRO A 210 -21.63 -7.49 -2.89
N GLU A 211 -22.58 -8.00 -2.10
CA GLU A 211 -24.02 -7.71 -2.27
C GLU A 211 -24.35 -6.26 -1.95
N THR A 212 -23.75 -5.70 -0.92
CA THR A 212 -23.97 -4.31 -0.47
C THR A 212 -22.97 -3.33 -1.09
N LYS A 213 -21.94 -3.84 -1.78
CA LYS A 213 -20.79 -3.07 -2.27
C LYS A 213 -20.13 -2.23 -1.17
N ARG A 214 -19.96 -2.83 0.00
CA ARG A 214 -19.26 -2.19 1.12
C ARG A 214 -17.84 -2.69 1.23
N TYR A 215 -16.98 -1.83 1.75
CA TYR A 215 -15.57 -2.06 2.04
C TYR A 215 -14.77 -2.53 0.81
N PRO A 216 -14.41 -1.61 -0.10
CA PRO A 216 -13.49 -1.93 -1.19
C PRO A 216 -12.13 -2.32 -0.61
N GLN A 217 -11.66 -3.53 -0.91
CA GLN A 217 -10.42 -4.08 -0.33
C GLN A 217 -9.45 -4.55 -1.41
N GLN A 218 -8.17 -4.48 -1.08
CA GLN A 218 -7.09 -5.04 -1.89
C GLN A 218 -6.91 -6.52 -1.54
N LEU A 219 -7.16 -7.41 -2.50
CA LEU A 219 -6.95 -8.86 -2.33
C LEU A 219 -5.52 -9.27 -2.64
N ALA A 220 -4.94 -8.69 -3.69
CA ALA A 220 -3.59 -8.97 -4.11
C ALA A 220 -2.91 -7.72 -4.67
N LEU A 221 -1.60 -7.64 -4.49
CA LEU A 221 -0.76 -6.61 -5.08
C LEU A 221 0.44 -7.29 -5.71
N GLU A 222 0.82 -6.89 -6.94
CA GLU A 222 2.03 -7.37 -7.60
C GLU A 222 2.83 -6.18 -8.10
N CYS A 223 4.10 -6.10 -7.72
CA CYS A 223 5.03 -5.06 -8.13
C CYS A 223 6.17 -5.70 -8.91
N LYS A 224 6.48 -5.15 -10.10
CA LYS A 224 7.59 -5.58 -10.96
C LYS A 224 8.58 -4.46 -11.15
N ASP A 225 9.84 -4.69 -10.88
CA ASP A 225 10.94 -3.84 -11.34
C ASP A 225 11.44 -4.36 -12.70
N LEU A 226 11.16 -3.60 -13.75
CA LEU A 226 11.50 -3.95 -15.13
C LEU A 226 13.01 -3.83 -15.44
N ARG A 227 13.78 -3.21 -14.54
CA ARG A 227 15.23 -3.05 -14.67
C ARG A 227 15.97 -4.31 -14.18
N THR A 228 15.48 -4.90 -13.09
CA THR A 228 16.10 -6.06 -12.43
C THR A 228 15.44 -7.38 -12.80
N GLY A 229 14.18 -7.31 -13.23
CA GLY A 229 13.33 -8.49 -13.45
C GLY A 229 12.81 -9.11 -12.15
N HIS A 230 12.99 -8.43 -11.00
CA HIS A 230 12.42 -8.82 -9.72
C HIS A 230 10.93 -8.53 -9.65
N ARG A 231 10.25 -9.31 -8.84
CA ARG A 231 8.82 -9.15 -8.59
C ARG A 231 8.50 -9.46 -7.13
N SER A 232 7.64 -8.67 -6.56
CA SER A 232 7.06 -8.94 -5.24
C SER A 232 5.54 -9.03 -5.33
N THR A 233 4.96 -10.05 -4.70
CA THR A 233 3.50 -10.24 -4.65
C THR A 233 3.06 -10.24 -3.19
N ILE A 234 2.00 -9.50 -2.88
CA ILE A 234 1.34 -9.49 -1.57
C ILE A 234 -0.06 -10.06 -1.77
N LEU A 235 -0.43 -11.05 -0.96
CA LEU A 235 -1.79 -11.62 -0.90
C LEU A 235 -2.41 -11.32 0.45
N ASN A 236 -3.53 -10.61 0.43
CA ASN A 236 -4.33 -10.30 1.60
C ASN A 236 -5.46 -11.35 1.70
N ILE A 237 -5.27 -12.38 2.50
CA ILE A 237 -6.13 -13.58 2.50
C ILE A 237 -7.32 -13.41 3.42
N GLU A 238 -7.10 -12.77 4.58
CA GLU A 238 -8.16 -12.59 5.59
C GLU A 238 -8.17 -11.15 6.08
N ALA A 239 -9.23 -10.42 5.71
CA ALA A 239 -9.48 -9.06 6.16
C ALA A 239 -10.71 -9.02 7.09
N LYS A 240 -10.72 -8.07 8.03
CA LYS A 240 -11.85 -7.76 8.91
C LYS A 240 -11.92 -6.25 9.08
N TYR A 241 -13.13 -5.73 9.22
CA TYR A 241 -13.41 -4.32 9.43
C TYR A 241 -14.26 -4.14 10.69
N ASP A 242 -14.11 -3.01 11.37
CA ASP A 242 -14.95 -2.58 12.50
C ASP A 242 -15.00 -3.60 13.65
N GLN A 243 -13.83 -4.12 14.03
CA GLN A 243 -13.70 -5.14 15.09
C GLN A 243 -13.45 -4.54 16.48
N GLY A 244 -13.37 -3.21 16.61
CA GLY A 244 -13.09 -2.55 17.89
C GLY A 244 -11.65 -2.76 18.35
N ILE A 245 -10.67 -2.61 17.45
CA ILE A 245 -9.25 -2.77 17.76
C ILE A 245 -8.81 -1.72 18.79
N SER A 246 -8.09 -2.14 19.82
CA SER A 246 -7.62 -1.24 20.87
C SER A 246 -6.58 -0.24 20.36
N GLU A 247 -6.77 1.04 20.67
CA GLU A 247 -5.77 2.08 20.35
C GLU A 247 -4.41 1.82 21.00
N TYR A 248 -4.38 1.09 22.11
CA TYR A 248 -3.16 0.70 22.81
C TYR A 248 -2.21 -0.11 21.90
N ASP A 249 -2.73 -0.87 20.94
CA ASP A 249 -1.93 -1.63 19.97
C ASP A 249 -1.03 -0.71 19.12
N PHE A 250 -1.39 0.56 18.95
CA PHE A 250 -0.71 1.52 18.10
C PHE A 250 0.24 2.47 18.86
N THR A 251 0.84 1.99 19.94
CA THR A 251 1.83 2.75 20.71
C THR A 251 3.24 2.24 20.45
N VAL A 252 4.26 3.11 20.60
CA VAL A 252 5.68 2.68 20.52
C VAL A 252 6.01 1.62 21.57
N LYS A 253 5.35 1.67 22.74
CA LYS A 253 5.51 0.69 23.81
C LYS A 253 4.96 -0.67 23.40
N SER A 254 3.86 -0.73 22.66
CA SER A 254 3.27 -1.99 22.19
C SER A 254 4.16 -2.72 21.19
N LEU A 255 4.90 -1.98 20.32
CA LEU A 255 5.87 -2.57 19.40
C LEU A 255 6.84 -3.55 20.07
N MET A 256 7.30 -3.21 21.27
CA MET A 256 8.30 -4.01 22.01
C MET A 256 7.73 -5.30 22.61
N ARG A 257 6.42 -5.48 22.63
CA ARG A 257 5.79 -6.66 23.27
C ARG A 257 5.77 -7.88 22.37
N SER A 258 5.89 -7.70 21.05
CA SER A 258 5.92 -8.79 20.02
C SER A 258 4.80 -9.84 20.15
N ARG A 259 3.71 -9.51 20.83
CA ARG A 259 2.53 -10.39 21.04
C ARG A 259 1.31 -9.67 20.48
N TRP A 260 0.85 -10.13 19.33
CA TRP A 260 -0.27 -9.57 18.57
C TRP A 260 -1.27 -10.67 18.23
#